data_8ec1a20b216a455b62be0dce34152d60
#
_entry.id   8ec1a20b216a455b62be0dce34152d60
#
_cell.length_a   1.000
_cell.length_b   1.000
_cell.length_c   1.000
_cell.angle_alpha   90.00
_cell.angle_beta   90.00
_cell.angle_gamma   90.00
#
_symmetry.space_group_name_H-M   'P 1'
#
loop_
_entity.id
_entity.type
_entity.pdbx_description
1 polymer ?
#
loop_
_entity_poly.entity_id
_entity_poly.type
_entity_poly.pdbx_seq_one_letter_code
_entity_poly.pdbx_strand_id
1 'polypeptide(L)'
;MVECPHLLLENLSTGYAEPRGRHTVSSELNLGIASGEVVMLMGPNGSGKSTLMHTIAGLLPPLYGQVKILGQSLARLGRRDVARALSLVLTERVDGGNMTVWDVVALGRYPYTNFFGKLQREDEKMVAEAVEQSHLKGMEHRLITELSDGERQRVMVARALAQDTPLILLDEPTAHLDLPSRLDLVLMLRRLAHELGKSMLISTHELDLALSWGDRLWLMDREGKVVSDIPEALVLGGHVGRVFGNEELSYDVERGEFLVQREDLRPICLVAEGIPSEDHRVYWTMHALSRLGYKRSEETEVGLRLVVTATDWQVEDDEGVRRYSSLTDLVSVLS
;
A
#
# COMPACT_ATOMS: atom_id res chain seq x y z
N MET A 1 -2.28 -8.91 30.12
CA MET A 1 -3.03 -7.63 30.06
C MET A 1 -3.24 -7.35 28.58
N VAL A 2 -4.47 -7.14 28.13
CA VAL A 2 -4.73 -6.74 26.74
C VAL A 2 -4.23 -5.30 26.65
N GLU A 3 -3.16 -5.06 25.90
CA GLU A 3 -2.65 -3.72 25.66
C GLU A 3 -3.75 -2.88 25.00
N CYS A 4 -3.90 -1.64 25.48
CA CYS A 4 -4.86 -0.72 24.90
C CYS A 4 -4.42 -0.40 23.45
N PRO A 5 -5.28 -0.59 22.44
CA PRO A 5 -4.91 -0.29 21.08
C PRO A 5 -4.59 1.21 20.93
N HIS A 6 -3.61 1.53 20.05
CA HIS A 6 -3.27 2.92 19.76
C HIS A 6 -4.39 3.65 19.04
N LEU A 7 -5.14 2.96 18.19
CA LEU A 7 -6.35 3.46 17.54
C LEU A 7 -7.50 2.49 17.77
N LEU A 8 -8.69 3.02 18.09
CA LEU A 8 -9.94 2.28 18.14
C LEU A 8 -11.06 3.10 17.52
N LEU A 9 -11.74 2.52 16.53
CA LEU A 9 -12.95 3.04 15.91
C LEU A 9 -14.13 2.28 16.49
N GLU A 10 -15.10 3.00 17.05
CA GLU A 10 -16.30 2.41 17.65
C GLU A 10 -17.55 2.92 16.92
N ASN A 11 -18.22 2.02 16.20
CA ASN A 11 -19.40 2.29 15.39
C ASN A 11 -19.25 3.55 14.52
N LEU A 12 -18.03 3.75 13.98
CA LEU A 12 -17.68 4.97 13.26
C LEU A 12 -18.39 5.01 11.91
N SER A 13 -19.07 6.12 11.63
CA SER A 13 -19.57 6.45 10.29
C SER A 13 -18.91 7.73 9.81
N THR A 14 -18.39 7.69 8.58
CA THR A 14 -17.68 8.81 7.96
C THR A 14 -18.46 9.37 6.76
N GLY A 15 -18.22 10.62 6.43
CA GLY A 15 -18.90 11.28 5.31
C GLY A 15 -18.98 12.78 5.50
N TYR A 16 -19.89 13.40 4.77
CA TYR A 16 -20.03 14.86 4.73
C TYR A 16 -21.43 15.28 5.17
N ALA A 17 -21.48 16.29 6.02
CA ALA A 17 -22.73 16.97 6.36
C ALA A 17 -23.02 18.05 5.32
N GLU A 18 -24.08 17.87 4.55
CA GLU A 18 -24.51 18.80 3.51
C GLU A 18 -25.78 19.58 3.96
N PRO A 19 -26.07 20.76 3.37
CA PRO A 19 -27.26 21.52 3.72
C PRO A 19 -28.59 20.77 3.49
N ARG A 20 -28.59 19.76 2.60
CA ARG A 20 -29.75 18.96 2.24
C ARG A 20 -29.75 17.54 2.80
N GLY A 21 -28.79 17.20 3.69
CA GLY A 21 -28.70 15.87 4.28
C GLY A 21 -27.27 15.47 4.65
N ARG A 22 -27.06 14.18 4.83
CA ARG A 22 -25.75 13.59 5.13
C ARG A 22 -25.38 12.65 3.99
N HIS A 23 -24.22 12.83 3.44
CA HIS A 23 -23.63 11.86 2.52
C HIS A 23 -22.71 10.93 3.31
N THR A 24 -23.19 9.72 3.59
CA THR A 24 -22.41 8.70 4.30
C THR A 24 -21.51 7.97 3.32
N VAL A 25 -20.21 7.93 3.62
CA VAL A 25 -19.17 7.26 2.82
C VAL A 25 -18.90 5.88 3.38
N SER A 26 -18.80 5.75 4.71
CA SER A 26 -18.69 4.45 5.39
C SER A 26 -19.50 4.46 6.68
N SER A 27 -19.97 3.29 7.13
CA SER A 27 -20.83 3.17 8.29
C SER A 27 -20.43 2.01 9.19
N GLU A 28 -20.69 2.18 10.50
CA GLU A 28 -20.57 1.14 11.52
C GLU A 28 -19.19 0.47 11.61
N LEU A 29 -18.13 1.23 11.30
CA LEU A 29 -16.77 0.72 11.37
C LEU A 29 -16.37 0.45 12.83
N ASN A 30 -15.93 -0.78 13.08
CA ASN A 30 -15.38 -1.24 14.36
C ASN A 30 -13.99 -1.83 14.09
N LEU A 31 -12.96 -1.01 14.14
CA LEU A 31 -11.60 -1.33 13.73
C LEU A 31 -10.61 -0.86 14.79
N GLY A 32 -9.46 -1.51 14.88
CA GLY A 32 -8.41 -1.11 15.82
C GLY A 32 -7.01 -1.33 15.24
N ILE A 33 -6.04 -0.58 15.77
CA ILE A 33 -4.61 -0.74 15.47
C ILE A 33 -3.89 -0.92 16.80
N ALA A 34 -3.17 -2.02 16.93
CA ALA A 34 -2.36 -2.32 18.12
C ALA A 34 -1.06 -1.49 18.15
N SER A 35 -0.37 -1.49 19.30
CA SER A 35 0.95 -0.88 19.41
C SER A 35 1.95 -1.54 18.46
N GLY A 36 2.72 -0.75 17.71
CA GLY A 36 3.74 -1.25 16.78
C GLY A 36 3.21 -1.93 15.51
N GLU A 37 1.89 -1.91 15.26
CA GLU A 37 1.26 -2.55 14.11
C GLU A 37 1.27 -1.65 12.87
N VAL A 38 1.61 -2.21 11.72
CA VAL A 38 1.50 -1.56 10.40
C VAL A 38 0.24 -2.07 9.71
N VAL A 39 -0.75 -1.18 9.59
CA VAL A 39 -2.02 -1.47 8.91
C VAL A 39 -2.03 -0.80 7.54
N MET A 40 -2.26 -1.58 6.50
CA MET A 40 -2.42 -1.07 5.13
C MET A 40 -3.91 -0.85 4.83
N LEU A 41 -4.30 0.35 4.44
CA LEU A 41 -5.66 0.69 4.02
C LEU A 41 -5.75 0.67 2.50
N MET A 42 -6.52 -0.26 1.97
CA MET A 42 -6.72 -0.44 0.54
C MET A 42 -8.19 -0.37 0.14
N GLY A 43 -8.41 -0.11 -1.13
CA GLY A 43 -9.74 -0.09 -1.74
C GLY A 43 -9.74 0.69 -3.06
N PRO A 44 -10.76 0.53 -3.90
CA PRO A 44 -10.89 1.25 -5.16
C PRO A 44 -10.86 2.77 -4.99
N ASN A 45 -10.60 3.49 -6.08
CA ASN A 45 -10.73 4.94 -6.08
C ASN A 45 -12.16 5.35 -5.76
N GLY A 46 -12.32 6.34 -4.89
CA GLY A 46 -13.63 6.81 -4.45
C GLY A 46 -14.30 5.96 -3.37
N SER A 47 -13.68 4.87 -2.87
CA SER A 47 -14.24 4.06 -1.78
C SER A 47 -14.33 4.79 -0.43
N GLY A 48 -13.58 5.89 -0.24
CA GLY A 48 -13.64 6.68 0.99
C GLY A 48 -12.42 6.60 1.89
N LYS A 49 -11.29 6.04 1.41
CA LYS A 49 -10.04 5.92 2.19
C LYS A 49 -9.58 7.26 2.78
N SER A 50 -9.46 8.29 1.96
CA SER A 50 -9.04 9.62 2.42
C SER A 50 -10.06 10.24 3.37
N THR A 51 -11.38 10.01 3.17
CA THR A 51 -12.42 10.45 4.11
C THR A 51 -12.25 9.78 5.48
N LEU A 52 -11.98 8.47 5.49
CA LEU A 52 -11.69 7.73 6.74
C LEU A 52 -10.42 8.26 7.41
N MET A 53 -9.32 8.42 6.66
CA MET A 53 -8.06 8.97 7.15
C MET A 53 -8.23 10.37 7.76
N HIS A 54 -8.94 11.28 7.06
CA HIS A 54 -9.23 12.62 7.55
C HIS A 54 -10.11 12.60 8.81
N THR A 55 -11.06 11.66 8.90
CA THR A 55 -11.89 11.51 10.11
C THR A 55 -11.05 11.01 11.30
N ILE A 56 -10.16 10.04 11.08
CA ILE A 56 -9.23 9.56 12.11
C ILE A 56 -8.27 10.67 12.54
N ALA A 57 -7.80 11.50 11.58
CA ALA A 57 -6.92 12.64 11.85
C ALA A 57 -7.62 13.81 12.58
N GLY A 58 -8.94 13.76 12.74
CA GLY A 58 -9.72 14.86 13.33
C GLY A 58 -9.88 16.08 12.42
N LEU A 59 -9.56 15.96 11.13
CA LEU A 59 -9.74 16.99 10.11
C LEU A 59 -11.18 17.04 9.62
N LEU A 60 -11.88 15.91 9.68
CA LEU A 60 -13.29 15.77 9.34
C LEU A 60 -14.04 15.18 10.55
N PRO A 61 -15.15 15.82 11.00
CA PRO A 61 -15.91 15.26 12.10
C PRO A 61 -16.62 13.97 11.69
N PRO A 62 -16.70 12.94 12.55
CA PRO A 62 -17.48 11.74 12.29
C PRO A 62 -18.98 12.09 12.17
N LEU A 63 -19.69 11.37 11.30
CA LEU A 63 -21.17 11.48 11.24
C LEU A 63 -21.82 10.78 12.43
N TYR A 64 -21.28 9.64 12.84
CA TYR A 64 -21.69 8.85 14.02
C TYR A 64 -20.49 8.11 14.61
N GLY A 65 -20.64 7.62 15.84
CA GLY A 65 -19.61 6.87 16.54
C GLY A 65 -18.48 7.74 17.04
N GLN A 66 -17.32 7.14 17.28
CA GLN A 66 -16.17 7.85 17.80
C GLN A 66 -14.84 7.21 17.40
N VAL A 67 -13.82 8.06 17.36
CA VAL A 67 -12.40 7.69 17.23
C VAL A 67 -11.76 7.83 18.60
N LYS A 68 -11.06 6.80 19.07
CA LYS A 68 -10.25 6.84 20.28
C LYS A 68 -8.77 6.62 19.93
N ILE A 69 -7.90 7.42 20.53
CA ILE A 69 -6.45 7.26 20.45
C ILE A 69 -5.93 7.07 21.87
N LEU A 70 -5.21 5.98 22.11
CA LEU A 70 -4.76 5.56 23.45
C LEU A 70 -5.92 5.55 24.47
N GLY A 71 -7.10 5.08 24.06
CA GLY A 71 -8.31 5.02 24.88
C GLY A 71 -9.03 6.36 25.09
N GLN A 72 -8.48 7.49 24.63
CA GLN A 72 -9.10 8.80 24.75
C GLN A 72 -9.90 9.17 23.51
N SER A 73 -11.14 9.64 23.67
CA SER A 73 -11.97 10.07 22.56
C SER A 73 -11.40 11.33 21.91
N LEU A 74 -11.14 11.26 20.58
CA LEU A 74 -10.60 12.35 19.78
C LEU A 74 -11.44 13.65 19.91
N ALA A 75 -12.76 13.52 19.99
CA ALA A 75 -13.67 14.66 20.14
C ALA A 75 -13.50 15.45 21.44
N ARG A 76 -12.84 14.86 22.45
CA ARG A 76 -12.56 15.51 23.75
C ARG A 76 -11.16 16.13 23.83
N LEU A 77 -10.32 15.84 22.86
CA LEU A 77 -8.94 16.35 22.80
C LEU A 77 -8.91 17.74 22.18
N GLY A 78 -8.10 18.63 22.76
CA GLY A 78 -7.75 19.90 22.14
C GLY A 78 -6.84 19.70 20.91
N ARG A 79 -6.78 20.66 20.00
CA ARG A 79 -5.95 20.56 18.78
C ARG A 79 -4.49 20.20 19.08
N ARG A 80 -3.93 20.72 20.17
CA ARG A 80 -2.55 20.44 20.57
C ARG A 80 -2.37 19.01 21.09
N ASP A 81 -3.37 18.48 21.78
CA ASP A 81 -3.34 17.12 22.31
C ASP A 81 -3.53 16.11 21.18
N VAL A 82 -4.39 16.41 20.19
CA VAL A 82 -4.47 15.62 18.94
C VAL A 82 -3.13 15.58 18.24
N ALA A 83 -2.45 16.72 18.08
CA ALA A 83 -1.15 16.79 17.46
C ALA A 83 -0.02 16.11 18.26
N ARG A 84 -0.25 15.75 19.53
CA ARG A 84 0.67 14.91 20.34
C ARG A 84 0.27 13.43 20.33
N ALA A 85 -0.93 13.13 19.90
CA ALA A 85 -1.47 11.77 19.85
C ALA A 85 -1.30 11.12 18.47
N LEU A 86 -1.36 11.90 17.40
CA LEU A 86 -1.17 11.40 16.03
C LEU A 86 -0.41 12.41 15.15
N SER A 87 0.33 11.88 14.17
CA SER A 87 0.93 12.65 13.08
C SER A 87 0.35 12.20 11.75
N LEU A 88 0.38 13.11 10.76
CA LEU A 88 -0.20 12.89 9.43
C LEU A 88 0.79 13.30 8.34
N VAL A 89 1.00 12.40 7.41
CA VAL A 89 1.73 12.61 6.15
C VAL A 89 0.73 12.52 5.01
N LEU A 90 0.52 13.61 4.29
CA LEU A 90 -0.37 13.68 3.13
C LEU A 90 0.42 13.49 1.84
N THR A 91 -0.28 13.07 0.78
CA THR A 91 0.28 12.90 -0.57
C THR A 91 0.68 14.23 -1.22
N GLU A 92 0.12 15.35 -0.73
CA GLU A 92 0.38 16.67 -1.31
C GLU A 92 1.86 17.06 -1.19
N ARG A 93 2.41 17.54 -2.29
CA ARG A 93 3.77 18.07 -2.32
C ARG A 93 3.84 19.30 -1.46
N VAL A 94 4.69 19.25 -0.44
CA VAL A 94 5.03 20.46 0.32
C VAL A 94 5.98 21.29 -0.54
N ASP A 95 5.48 22.42 -1.03
CA ASP A 95 6.35 23.44 -1.61
C ASP A 95 7.14 24.10 -0.49
N GLY A 96 8.29 23.53 -0.17
CA GLY A 96 9.14 23.96 0.94
C GLY A 96 9.86 25.30 0.70
N GLY A 97 9.72 25.89 -0.51
CA GLY A 97 10.43 27.12 -0.84
C GLY A 97 11.93 27.01 -0.52
N ASN A 98 12.44 27.93 0.28
CA ASN A 98 13.85 27.98 0.73
C ASN A 98 14.11 27.23 2.05
N MET A 99 13.23 26.29 2.46
CA MET A 99 13.42 25.52 3.69
C MET A 99 14.43 24.39 3.47
N THR A 100 15.27 24.18 4.47
CA THR A 100 16.18 23.03 4.52
C THR A 100 15.45 21.78 5.02
N VAL A 101 16.09 20.62 4.87
CA VAL A 101 15.64 19.35 5.50
C VAL A 101 15.41 19.56 7.00
N TRP A 102 16.38 20.16 7.69
CA TRP A 102 16.28 20.46 9.11
C TRP A 102 15.05 21.31 9.45
N ASP A 103 14.81 22.38 8.70
CA ASP A 103 13.69 23.27 8.94
C ASP A 103 12.35 22.55 8.84
N VAL A 104 12.18 21.72 7.81
CA VAL A 104 10.93 20.95 7.60
C VAL A 104 10.73 19.90 8.68
N VAL A 105 11.78 19.17 9.07
CA VAL A 105 11.67 18.15 10.13
C VAL A 105 11.38 18.84 11.47
N ALA A 106 11.97 19.99 11.74
CA ALA A 106 11.75 20.78 12.94
C ALA A 106 10.29 21.25 13.10
N LEU A 107 9.53 21.42 12.01
CA LEU A 107 8.09 21.70 12.10
C LEU A 107 7.31 20.61 12.86
N GLY A 108 7.82 19.37 12.88
CA GLY A 108 7.25 18.29 13.66
C GLY A 108 7.20 18.59 15.16
N ARG A 109 8.11 19.44 15.65
CA ARG A 109 8.16 19.83 17.07
C ARG A 109 7.19 20.95 17.45
N TYR A 110 6.47 21.54 16.46
CA TYR A 110 5.54 22.65 16.71
C TYR A 110 4.55 22.42 17.88
N PRO A 111 3.95 21.22 18.09
CA PRO A 111 3.06 20.97 19.21
C PRO A 111 3.73 21.07 20.59
N TYR A 112 5.05 21.08 20.66
CA TYR A 112 5.84 21.15 21.91
C TYR A 112 6.46 22.52 22.15
N THR A 113 6.58 23.36 21.11
CA THR A 113 7.17 24.70 21.22
C THR A 113 6.27 25.66 21.98
N ASN A 114 6.88 26.72 22.49
CA ASN A 114 6.18 27.85 23.09
C ASN A 114 5.56 28.77 22.02
N PHE A 115 4.96 29.89 22.47
CA PHE A 115 4.35 30.91 21.60
C PHE A 115 5.29 31.47 20.52
N PHE A 116 6.59 31.55 20.81
CA PHE A 116 7.60 32.06 19.87
C PHE A 116 8.14 30.99 18.90
N GLY A 117 7.69 29.75 18.98
CA GLY A 117 8.13 28.66 18.10
C GLY A 117 9.60 28.25 18.32
N LYS A 118 10.22 28.69 19.42
CA LYS A 118 11.63 28.39 19.68
C LYS A 118 11.81 26.96 20.11
N LEU A 119 12.67 26.20 19.38
CA LEU A 119 13.11 24.86 19.73
C LEU A 119 13.94 24.88 21.01
N GLN A 120 13.74 23.91 21.86
CA GLN A 120 14.60 23.63 23.01
C GLN A 120 15.63 22.56 22.64
N ARG A 121 16.62 22.35 23.48
CA ARG A 121 17.68 21.35 23.25
C ARG A 121 17.13 19.94 23.06
N GLU A 122 16.05 19.59 23.75
CA GLU A 122 15.35 18.32 23.60
C GLU A 122 14.66 18.21 22.23
N ASP A 123 14.07 19.29 21.74
CA ASP A 123 13.44 19.33 20.42
C ASP A 123 14.50 19.15 19.31
N GLU A 124 15.66 19.82 19.43
CA GLU A 124 16.78 19.67 18.48
C GLU A 124 17.29 18.22 18.44
N LYS A 125 17.37 17.55 19.61
CA LYS A 125 17.72 16.14 19.70
C LYS A 125 16.72 15.25 18.96
N MET A 126 15.41 15.44 19.18
CA MET A 126 14.35 14.70 18.50
C MET A 126 14.39 14.90 16.98
N VAL A 127 14.69 16.13 16.52
CA VAL A 127 14.86 16.42 15.09
C VAL A 127 16.06 15.65 14.52
N ALA A 128 17.19 15.67 15.20
CA ALA A 128 18.40 14.97 14.77
C ALA A 128 18.18 13.43 14.69
N GLU A 129 17.53 12.86 15.71
CA GLU A 129 17.16 11.43 15.72
C GLU A 129 16.21 11.09 14.56
N ALA A 130 15.21 11.90 14.31
CA ALA A 130 14.25 11.68 13.21
C ALA A 130 14.95 11.75 11.83
N VAL A 131 15.89 12.67 11.64
CA VAL A 131 16.72 12.77 10.43
C VAL A 131 17.57 11.51 10.23
N GLU A 132 18.22 11.03 11.28
CA GLU A 132 19.04 9.82 11.23
C GLU A 132 18.20 8.57 10.94
N GLN A 133 17.07 8.38 11.63
CA GLN A 133 16.15 7.26 11.46
C GLN A 133 15.52 7.19 10.05
N SER A 134 15.38 8.35 9.40
CA SER A 134 14.84 8.46 8.04
C SER A 134 15.91 8.43 6.94
N HIS A 135 17.15 8.05 7.26
CA HIS A 135 18.28 7.96 6.34
C HIS A 135 18.60 9.30 5.61
N LEU A 136 18.46 10.41 6.32
CA LEU A 136 18.72 11.77 5.80
C LEU A 136 19.99 12.40 6.38
N LYS A 137 20.80 11.64 7.12
CA LYS A 137 22.05 12.11 7.74
C LYS A 137 23.00 12.68 6.70
N GLY A 138 23.50 13.88 6.94
CA GLY A 138 24.36 14.63 6.03
C GLY A 138 23.59 15.48 5.00
N MET A 139 22.25 15.46 5.02
CA MET A 139 21.38 16.27 4.16
C MET A 139 20.68 17.42 4.89
N GLU A 140 20.97 17.63 6.17
CA GLU A 140 20.27 18.56 7.07
C GLU A 140 20.14 19.98 6.51
N HIS A 141 21.17 20.43 5.80
CA HIS A 141 21.27 21.80 5.25
C HIS A 141 20.90 21.91 3.77
N ARG A 142 20.56 20.78 3.11
CA ARG A 142 20.08 20.82 1.72
C ARG A 142 18.68 21.40 1.66
N LEU A 143 18.41 22.15 0.60
CA LEU A 143 17.06 22.67 0.35
C LEU A 143 16.13 21.55 -0.08
N ILE A 144 14.86 21.60 0.33
CA ILE A 144 13.83 20.63 -0.07
C ILE A 144 13.69 20.56 -1.61
N THR A 145 13.88 21.69 -2.29
CA THR A 145 13.81 21.79 -3.75
C THR A 145 14.94 21.04 -4.49
N GLU A 146 16.03 20.73 -3.81
CA GLU A 146 17.19 20.00 -4.37
C GLU A 146 17.08 18.48 -4.21
N LEU A 147 16.05 18.01 -3.51
CA LEU A 147 15.87 16.60 -3.19
C LEU A 147 15.11 15.86 -4.31
N SER A 148 15.44 14.59 -4.48
CA SER A 148 14.60 13.64 -5.23
C SER A 148 13.24 13.45 -4.56
N ASP A 149 12.26 12.90 -5.28
CA ASP A 149 10.93 12.64 -4.71
C ASP A 149 11.02 11.66 -3.52
N GLY A 150 11.87 10.62 -3.60
CA GLY A 150 12.11 9.68 -2.51
C GLY A 150 12.76 10.32 -1.29
N GLU A 151 13.79 11.16 -1.47
CA GLU A 151 14.40 11.92 -0.37
C GLU A 151 13.39 12.87 0.27
N ARG A 152 12.58 13.54 -0.54
CA ARG A 152 11.52 14.46 -0.09
C ARG A 152 10.48 13.74 0.75
N GLN A 153 10.06 12.56 0.31
CA GLN A 153 9.12 11.73 1.06
C GLN A 153 9.69 11.28 2.42
N ARG A 154 10.98 10.91 2.47
CA ARG A 154 11.68 10.61 3.74
C ARG A 154 11.71 11.82 4.68
N VAL A 155 11.84 13.03 4.15
CA VAL A 155 11.76 14.26 4.98
C VAL A 155 10.37 14.43 5.59
N MET A 156 9.30 14.11 4.85
CA MET A 156 7.94 14.17 5.39
C MET A 156 7.71 13.13 6.49
N VAL A 157 8.26 11.92 6.33
CA VAL A 157 8.26 10.89 7.37
C VAL A 157 9.11 11.35 8.58
N ALA A 158 10.30 11.90 8.35
CA ALA A 158 11.13 12.42 9.43
C ALA A 158 10.41 13.52 10.24
N ARG A 159 9.68 14.41 9.58
CA ARG A 159 8.82 15.41 10.25
C ARG A 159 7.78 14.75 11.14
N ALA A 160 7.12 13.68 10.66
CA ALA A 160 6.13 12.96 11.44
C ALA A 160 6.76 12.21 12.62
N LEU A 161 7.97 11.66 12.46
CA LEU A 161 8.74 11.05 13.54
C LEU A 161 9.18 12.05 14.59
N ALA A 162 9.68 13.23 14.17
CA ALA A 162 10.06 14.32 15.08
C ALA A 162 8.88 14.81 15.93
N GLN A 163 7.65 14.67 15.47
CA GLN A 163 6.44 14.96 16.22
C GLN A 163 6.23 14.00 17.41
N ASP A 164 6.90 12.84 17.40
CA ASP A 164 6.92 11.83 18.48
C ASP A 164 5.53 11.39 18.95
N THR A 165 4.71 10.99 18.01
CA THR A 165 3.35 10.48 18.29
C THR A 165 3.31 8.94 18.29
N PRO A 166 2.41 8.31 19.06
CA PRO A 166 2.21 6.86 19.03
C PRO A 166 1.57 6.34 17.72
N LEU A 167 0.79 7.19 17.05
CA LEU A 167 0.10 6.84 15.80
C LEU A 167 0.56 7.75 14.66
N ILE A 168 0.90 7.16 13.51
CA ILE A 168 1.28 7.86 12.29
C ILE A 168 0.32 7.45 11.18
N LEU A 169 -0.33 8.43 10.56
CA LEU A 169 -1.16 8.24 9.38
C LEU A 169 -0.38 8.67 8.14
N LEU A 170 -0.32 7.81 7.12
CA LEU A 170 0.37 8.10 5.87
C LEU A 170 -0.59 7.87 4.70
N ASP A 171 -0.93 8.95 4.00
CA ASP A 171 -1.81 8.89 2.83
C ASP A 171 -0.97 8.77 1.56
N GLU A 172 -0.99 7.58 0.95
CA GLU A 172 -0.24 7.22 -0.27
C GLU A 172 1.26 7.62 -0.26
N PRO A 173 2.03 7.24 0.78
CA PRO A 173 3.40 7.72 0.92
C PRO A 173 4.36 7.23 -0.17
N THR A 174 3.97 6.22 -0.95
CA THR A 174 4.76 5.64 -2.04
C THR A 174 4.40 6.21 -3.41
N ALA A 175 3.40 7.09 -3.50
CA ALA A 175 2.98 7.70 -4.75
C ALA A 175 4.15 8.44 -5.42
N HIS A 176 4.29 8.25 -6.74
CA HIS A 176 5.33 8.88 -7.57
C HIS A 176 6.77 8.42 -7.30
N LEU A 177 6.99 7.42 -6.45
CA LEU A 177 8.30 6.85 -6.21
C LEU A 177 8.61 5.73 -7.24
N ASP A 178 9.87 5.61 -7.63
CA ASP A 178 10.36 4.44 -8.36
C ASP A 178 10.36 3.19 -7.46
N LEU A 179 10.41 2.01 -8.04
CA LEU A 179 10.29 0.75 -7.29
C LEU A 179 11.34 0.60 -6.17
N PRO A 180 12.65 0.90 -6.35
CA PRO A 180 13.61 0.84 -5.26
C PRO A 180 13.30 1.80 -4.11
N SER A 181 13.01 3.07 -4.41
CA SER A 181 12.68 4.10 -3.40
C SER A 181 11.42 3.75 -2.62
N ARG A 182 10.44 3.14 -3.28
CA ARG A 182 9.18 2.67 -2.70
C ARG A 182 9.41 1.54 -1.70
N LEU A 183 10.18 0.51 -2.09
CA LEU A 183 10.54 -0.60 -1.21
C LEU A 183 11.35 -0.12 0.00
N ASP A 184 12.35 0.73 -0.22
CA ASP A 184 13.15 1.31 0.86
C ASP A 184 12.30 2.06 1.87
N LEU A 185 11.32 2.85 1.39
CA LEU A 185 10.42 3.60 2.26
C LEU A 185 9.55 2.66 3.12
N VAL A 186 8.92 1.65 2.51
CA VAL A 186 8.05 0.70 3.23
C VAL A 186 8.84 -0.10 4.26
N LEU A 187 10.04 -0.58 3.90
CA LEU A 187 10.93 -1.28 4.83
C LEU A 187 11.35 -0.39 6.02
N MET A 188 11.65 0.88 5.75
CA MET A 188 11.95 1.86 6.78
C MET A 188 10.76 2.08 7.72
N LEU A 189 9.56 2.28 7.17
CA LEU A 189 8.34 2.47 7.97
C LEU A 189 8.06 1.25 8.85
N ARG A 190 8.15 0.04 8.30
CA ARG A 190 7.95 -1.20 9.06
C ARG A 190 8.97 -1.35 10.21
N ARG A 191 10.25 -1.09 9.92
CA ARG A 191 11.29 -1.10 10.96
C ARG A 191 10.97 -0.11 12.08
N LEU A 192 10.61 1.14 11.73
CA LEU A 192 10.25 2.18 12.69
C LEU A 192 9.03 1.81 13.54
N ALA A 193 8.01 1.17 12.93
CA ALA A 193 6.86 0.70 13.66
C ALA A 193 7.25 -0.33 14.73
N HIS A 194 7.97 -1.39 14.33
CA HIS A 194 8.29 -2.50 15.22
C HIS A 194 9.37 -2.16 16.26
N GLU A 195 10.41 -1.39 15.89
CA GLU A 195 11.51 -1.04 16.82
C GLU A 195 11.12 0.06 17.82
N LEU A 196 10.30 1.04 17.37
CA LEU A 196 9.92 2.18 18.20
C LEU A 196 8.51 2.04 18.82
N GLY A 197 7.80 0.96 18.54
CA GLY A 197 6.42 0.75 18.99
C GLY A 197 5.43 1.75 18.40
N LYS A 198 5.75 2.39 17.25
CA LYS A 198 4.86 3.32 16.57
C LYS A 198 3.84 2.56 15.74
N SER A 199 2.56 2.89 15.87
CA SER A 199 1.53 2.30 15.00
C SER A 199 1.36 3.12 13.75
N MET A 200 1.15 2.46 12.62
CA MET A 200 1.02 3.13 11.33
C MET A 200 -0.25 2.68 10.60
N LEU A 201 -0.99 3.66 10.07
CA LEU A 201 -2.05 3.42 9.09
C LEU A 201 -1.60 4.03 7.77
N ILE A 202 -1.40 3.18 6.76
CA ILE A 202 -0.84 3.57 5.46
C ILE A 202 -1.89 3.29 4.39
N SER A 203 -2.38 4.33 3.72
CA SER A 203 -3.18 4.11 2.51
C SER A 203 -2.27 3.81 1.32
N THR A 204 -2.67 2.86 0.49
CA THR A 204 -1.94 2.50 -0.73
C THR A 204 -2.85 1.92 -1.80
N HIS A 205 -2.44 2.04 -3.06
CA HIS A 205 -3.04 1.37 -4.21
C HIS A 205 -2.24 0.14 -4.66
N GLU A 206 -1.13 -0.15 -4.01
CA GLU A 206 -0.18 -1.17 -4.40
C GLU A 206 -0.44 -2.45 -3.62
N LEU A 207 -1.15 -3.39 -4.27
CA LEU A 207 -1.59 -4.63 -3.63
C LEU A 207 -0.41 -5.50 -3.19
N ASP A 208 0.59 -5.66 -4.02
CA ASP A 208 1.81 -6.41 -3.76
C ASP A 208 2.56 -5.90 -2.52
N LEU A 209 2.68 -4.58 -2.37
CA LEU A 209 3.27 -3.98 -1.16
C LEU A 209 2.42 -4.24 0.08
N ALA A 210 1.09 -4.07 -0.04
CA ALA A 210 0.19 -4.26 1.09
C ALA A 210 0.18 -5.71 1.57
N LEU A 211 0.16 -6.67 0.63
CA LEU A 211 0.20 -8.10 0.94
C LEU A 211 1.54 -8.54 1.52
N SER A 212 2.66 -7.94 1.06
CA SER A 212 4.00 -8.36 1.49
C SER A 212 4.46 -7.73 2.79
N TRP A 213 3.99 -6.53 3.13
CA TRP A 213 4.60 -5.71 4.19
C TRP A 213 3.64 -5.24 5.28
N GLY A 214 2.31 -5.35 5.08
CA GLY A 214 1.32 -5.05 6.10
C GLY A 214 1.22 -6.15 7.15
N ASP A 215 1.16 -5.79 8.44
CA ASP A 215 0.84 -6.75 9.51
C ASP A 215 -0.66 -7.06 9.48
N ARG A 216 -1.47 -6.08 9.05
CA ARG A 216 -2.91 -6.17 8.85
C ARG A 216 -3.32 -5.35 7.63
N LEU A 217 -4.37 -5.80 6.96
CA LEU A 217 -4.97 -5.10 5.84
C LEU A 217 -6.40 -4.68 6.19
N TRP A 218 -6.72 -3.40 6.01
CA TRP A 218 -8.07 -2.88 5.98
C TRP A 218 -8.49 -2.74 4.53
N LEU A 219 -9.37 -3.62 4.09
CA LEU A 219 -9.85 -3.67 2.72
C LEU A 219 -11.22 -3.04 2.63
N MET A 220 -11.30 -1.86 2.03
CA MET A 220 -12.51 -1.06 1.87
C MET A 220 -13.12 -1.30 0.49
N ASP A 221 -14.39 -1.67 0.43
CA ASP A 221 -15.13 -1.84 -0.81
C ASP A 221 -15.72 -0.52 -1.33
N ARG A 222 -16.41 -0.59 -2.47
CA ARG A 222 -17.06 0.60 -3.09
C ARG A 222 -18.24 1.16 -2.29
N GLU A 223 -18.79 0.38 -1.38
CA GLU A 223 -19.88 0.78 -0.48
C GLU A 223 -19.35 1.36 0.85
N GLY A 224 -18.04 1.45 1.01
CA GLY A 224 -17.40 1.94 2.23
C GLY A 224 -17.38 0.96 3.39
N LYS A 225 -17.68 -0.32 3.15
CA LYS A 225 -17.52 -1.38 4.15
C LYS A 225 -16.05 -1.78 4.22
N VAL A 226 -15.57 -2.06 5.41
CA VAL A 226 -14.18 -2.46 5.64
C VAL A 226 -14.12 -3.84 6.27
N VAL A 227 -13.35 -4.72 5.64
CA VAL A 227 -12.95 -6.01 6.21
C VAL A 227 -11.50 -5.88 6.68
N SER A 228 -11.21 -6.39 7.88
CA SER A 228 -9.88 -6.27 8.51
C SER A 228 -9.40 -7.63 8.95
N ASP A 229 -8.26 -8.07 8.40
CA ASP A 229 -7.57 -9.30 8.82
C ASP A 229 -6.09 -9.24 8.35
N ILE A 230 -5.33 -10.32 8.63
CA ILE A 230 -4.01 -10.49 8.02
C ILE A 230 -4.15 -10.64 6.50
N PRO A 231 -3.17 -10.18 5.71
CA PRO A 231 -3.26 -10.20 4.25
C PRO A 231 -3.64 -11.58 3.68
N GLU A 232 -3.00 -12.64 4.16
CA GLU A 232 -3.22 -14.02 3.68
C GLU A 232 -4.66 -14.50 3.93
N ALA A 233 -5.25 -14.15 5.08
CA ALA A 233 -6.64 -14.53 5.38
C ALA A 233 -7.63 -13.82 4.45
N LEU A 234 -7.37 -12.55 4.08
CA LEU A 234 -8.19 -11.81 3.13
C LEU A 234 -8.08 -12.36 1.70
N VAL A 235 -6.89 -12.83 1.31
CA VAL A 235 -6.66 -13.50 0.02
C VAL A 235 -7.42 -14.83 0.00
N LEU A 236 -7.19 -15.71 0.97
CA LEU A 236 -7.83 -17.04 1.05
C LEU A 236 -9.35 -16.94 1.20
N GLY A 237 -9.85 -15.92 1.91
CA GLY A 237 -11.28 -15.61 2.03
C GLY A 237 -11.91 -14.99 0.77
N GLY A 238 -11.13 -14.78 -0.30
CA GLY A 238 -11.60 -14.21 -1.57
C GLY A 238 -12.00 -12.74 -1.47
N HIS A 239 -11.60 -12.04 -0.38
CA HIS A 239 -11.97 -10.64 -0.18
C HIS A 239 -11.29 -9.71 -1.18
N VAL A 240 -10.02 -9.97 -1.52
CA VAL A 240 -9.25 -9.21 -2.51
C VAL A 240 -9.93 -9.26 -3.88
N GLY A 241 -10.29 -10.46 -4.34
CA GLY A 241 -11.00 -10.62 -5.61
C GLY A 241 -12.36 -9.93 -5.62
N ARG A 242 -13.12 -9.98 -4.52
CA ARG A 242 -14.43 -9.30 -4.42
C ARG A 242 -14.35 -7.79 -4.47
N VAL A 243 -13.31 -7.19 -3.88
CA VAL A 243 -13.16 -5.72 -3.81
C VAL A 243 -12.61 -5.14 -5.11
N PHE A 244 -11.65 -5.80 -5.73
CA PHE A 244 -10.95 -5.25 -6.91
C PHE A 244 -11.34 -5.95 -8.22
N GLY A 245 -11.89 -7.17 -8.15
CA GLY A 245 -12.36 -7.90 -9.33
C GLY A 245 -13.63 -7.31 -9.94
N ASN A 246 -13.87 -7.66 -11.19
CA ASN A 246 -15.09 -7.37 -11.94
C ASN A 246 -15.32 -8.49 -12.98
N GLU A 247 -16.23 -8.30 -13.94
CA GLU A 247 -16.52 -9.28 -15.00
C GLU A 247 -15.31 -9.60 -15.87
N GLU A 248 -14.36 -8.65 -16.01
CA GLU A 248 -13.16 -8.81 -16.83
C GLU A 248 -11.90 -9.16 -16.02
N LEU A 249 -11.91 -8.95 -14.70
CA LEU A 249 -10.74 -9.12 -13.82
C LEU A 249 -11.03 -10.11 -12.70
N SER A 250 -10.29 -11.19 -12.64
CA SER A 250 -10.31 -12.15 -11.51
C SER A 250 -8.96 -12.18 -10.80
N TYR A 251 -8.99 -12.37 -9.49
CA TYR A 251 -7.77 -12.54 -8.70
C TYR A 251 -7.38 -14.03 -8.64
N ASP A 252 -6.19 -14.32 -9.14
CA ASP A 252 -5.59 -15.65 -9.04
C ASP A 252 -4.87 -15.78 -7.70
N VAL A 253 -5.41 -16.61 -6.82
CA VAL A 253 -4.89 -16.80 -5.44
C VAL A 253 -3.55 -17.52 -5.46
N GLU A 254 -3.29 -18.41 -6.42
CA GLU A 254 -2.03 -19.16 -6.51
C GLU A 254 -0.88 -18.27 -6.97
N ARG A 255 -1.16 -17.35 -7.90
CA ARG A 255 -0.16 -16.42 -8.45
C ARG A 255 -0.06 -15.10 -7.69
N GLY A 256 -1.08 -14.77 -6.90
CA GLY A 256 -1.16 -13.50 -6.19
C GLY A 256 -1.37 -12.28 -7.10
N GLU A 257 -1.94 -12.46 -8.29
CA GLU A 257 -2.09 -11.42 -9.31
C GLU A 257 -3.50 -11.37 -9.92
N PHE A 258 -3.85 -10.24 -10.55
CA PHE A 258 -5.09 -10.10 -11.30
C PHE A 258 -4.92 -10.59 -12.73
N LEU A 259 -5.80 -11.49 -13.15
CA LEU A 259 -5.89 -11.99 -14.51
C LEU A 259 -7.07 -11.36 -15.24
N VAL A 260 -6.84 -10.96 -16.49
CA VAL A 260 -7.91 -10.50 -17.37
C VAL A 260 -8.65 -11.73 -17.90
N GLN A 261 -9.96 -11.82 -17.60
CA GLN A 261 -10.83 -12.83 -18.16
C GLN A 261 -11.18 -12.43 -19.61
N ARG A 262 -10.79 -13.27 -20.56
CA ARG A 262 -11.15 -13.13 -21.97
C ARG A 262 -12.00 -14.31 -22.36
N GLU A 263 -13.13 -14.06 -23.00
CA GLU A 263 -14.04 -15.13 -23.46
C GLU A 263 -13.44 -15.91 -24.65
N ASP A 264 -12.63 -15.26 -25.49
CA ASP A 264 -12.07 -15.81 -26.71
C ASP A 264 -10.64 -16.35 -26.56
N LEU A 265 -10.34 -17.02 -25.43
CA LEU A 265 -9.01 -17.60 -25.23
C LEU A 265 -8.84 -18.89 -26.03
N ARG A 266 -7.84 -18.92 -26.91
CA ARG A 266 -7.44 -20.12 -27.67
C ARG A 266 -6.76 -21.14 -26.74
N PRO A 267 -7.25 -22.38 -26.65
CA PRO A 267 -6.60 -23.38 -25.81
C PRO A 267 -5.26 -23.81 -26.41
N ILE A 268 -4.26 -24.02 -25.53
CA ILE A 268 -2.94 -24.54 -25.90
C ILE A 268 -2.50 -25.61 -24.91
N CYS A 269 -2.05 -26.76 -25.40
CA CYS A 269 -1.45 -27.79 -24.56
C CYS A 269 0.03 -27.46 -24.35
N LEU A 270 0.42 -27.05 -23.13
CA LEU A 270 1.80 -26.72 -22.81
C LEU A 270 2.44 -27.83 -21.98
N VAL A 271 3.50 -28.43 -22.52
CA VAL A 271 4.23 -29.57 -21.96
C VAL A 271 5.67 -29.16 -21.65
N ALA A 272 6.15 -29.49 -20.46
CA ALA A 272 7.56 -29.39 -20.09
C ALA A 272 8.25 -30.71 -20.41
N GLU A 273 9.33 -30.68 -21.19
CA GLU A 273 10.12 -31.88 -21.55
C GLU A 273 11.57 -31.70 -21.13
N GLY A 274 12.06 -32.63 -20.30
CA GLY A 274 13.42 -32.57 -19.76
C GLY A 274 13.69 -31.46 -18.75
N ILE A 275 12.63 -30.74 -18.31
CA ILE A 275 12.66 -29.70 -17.27
C ILE A 275 11.44 -29.88 -16.33
N PRO A 276 11.49 -29.39 -15.09
CA PRO A 276 10.34 -29.39 -14.18
C PRO A 276 9.15 -28.57 -14.75
N SER A 277 7.92 -28.96 -14.40
CA SER A 277 6.71 -28.21 -14.80
C SER A 277 6.65 -26.80 -14.18
N GLU A 278 7.34 -26.61 -13.05
CA GLU A 278 7.49 -25.32 -12.35
C GLU A 278 8.70 -24.49 -12.83
N ASP A 279 9.41 -24.94 -13.89
CA ASP A 279 10.55 -24.19 -14.43
C ASP A 279 10.13 -22.78 -14.88
N HIS A 280 11.00 -21.80 -14.65
CA HIS A 280 10.77 -20.42 -15.05
C HIS A 280 10.49 -20.24 -16.54
N ARG A 281 11.06 -21.10 -17.39
CA ARG A 281 10.80 -21.07 -18.83
C ARG A 281 9.34 -21.40 -19.11
N VAL A 282 8.77 -22.40 -18.43
CA VAL A 282 7.36 -22.80 -18.56
C VAL A 282 6.45 -21.64 -18.12
N TYR A 283 6.74 -21.07 -16.94
CA TYR A 283 5.99 -19.94 -16.41
C TYR A 283 5.99 -18.74 -17.37
N TRP A 284 7.16 -18.24 -17.76
CA TRP A 284 7.27 -17.07 -18.64
C TRP A 284 6.78 -17.32 -20.05
N THR A 285 6.85 -18.56 -20.54
CA THR A 285 6.23 -18.93 -21.82
C THR A 285 4.71 -18.82 -21.72
N MET A 286 4.10 -19.39 -20.66
CA MET A 286 2.65 -19.28 -20.47
C MET A 286 2.20 -17.83 -20.25
N HIS A 287 3.00 -17.04 -19.53
CA HIS A 287 2.75 -15.60 -19.35
C HIS A 287 2.72 -14.85 -20.69
N ALA A 288 3.68 -15.12 -21.59
CA ALA A 288 3.71 -14.53 -22.93
C ALA A 288 2.48 -14.96 -23.76
N LEU A 289 2.13 -16.24 -23.71
CA LEU A 289 0.98 -16.81 -24.43
C LEU A 289 -0.35 -16.27 -23.93
N SER A 290 -0.50 -16.09 -22.62
CA SER A 290 -1.73 -15.50 -22.03
C SER A 290 -1.96 -14.06 -22.55
N ARG A 291 -0.89 -13.29 -22.74
CA ARG A 291 -0.95 -11.98 -23.36
C ARG A 291 -1.41 -12.00 -24.83
N LEU A 292 -1.11 -13.09 -25.55
CA LEU A 292 -1.54 -13.33 -26.93
C LEU A 292 -2.96 -13.95 -27.02
N GLY A 293 -3.65 -14.17 -25.90
CA GLY A 293 -4.98 -14.74 -25.87
C GLY A 293 -5.02 -16.28 -25.87
N TYR A 294 -3.96 -16.92 -25.40
CA TYR A 294 -3.96 -18.36 -25.17
C TYR A 294 -4.22 -18.68 -23.69
N LYS A 295 -4.91 -19.82 -23.43
CA LYS A 295 -5.04 -20.41 -22.11
C LYS A 295 -4.49 -21.83 -22.09
N ARG A 296 -3.85 -22.22 -20.99
CA ARG A 296 -3.40 -23.59 -20.80
C ARG A 296 -4.60 -24.53 -20.75
N SER A 297 -4.54 -25.61 -21.53
CA SER A 297 -5.49 -26.70 -21.51
C SER A 297 -4.79 -27.96 -21.05
N GLU A 298 -5.49 -28.77 -20.25
CA GLU A 298 -5.05 -30.13 -19.87
C GLU A 298 -5.43 -31.19 -20.91
N GLU A 299 -6.32 -30.82 -21.84
CA GLU A 299 -6.72 -31.72 -22.93
C GLU A 299 -5.58 -31.86 -23.93
N THR A 300 -5.22 -33.09 -24.25
CA THR A 300 -4.16 -33.45 -25.21
C THR A 300 -4.59 -33.34 -26.67
N GLU A 301 -5.89 -33.24 -26.93
CA GLU A 301 -6.47 -33.12 -28.29
C GLU A 301 -6.71 -31.67 -28.72
N VAL A 302 -5.93 -30.74 -28.19
CA VAL A 302 -5.97 -29.34 -28.62
C VAL A 302 -5.12 -29.21 -29.88
N GLY A 303 -5.62 -28.49 -30.90
CA GLY A 303 -4.95 -28.34 -32.21
C GLY A 303 -3.59 -27.67 -32.17
N LEU A 304 -3.16 -27.12 -31.03
CA LEU A 304 -1.84 -26.48 -30.83
C LEU A 304 -1.19 -27.03 -29.57
N ARG A 305 -0.06 -27.72 -29.75
CA ARG A 305 0.77 -28.20 -28.63
C ARG A 305 2.11 -27.48 -28.63
N LEU A 306 2.51 -27.01 -27.46
CA LEU A 306 3.80 -26.36 -27.24
C LEU A 306 4.62 -27.16 -26.24
N VAL A 307 5.79 -27.62 -26.67
CA VAL A 307 6.78 -28.28 -25.81
C VAL A 307 7.86 -27.29 -25.45
N VAL A 308 8.09 -27.13 -24.15
CA VAL A 308 9.15 -26.26 -23.60
C VAL A 308 10.29 -27.15 -23.10
N THR A 309 11.48 -26.96 -23.62
CA THR A 309 12.67 -27.72 -23.21
C THR A 309 13.68 -26.78 -22.54
N ALA A 310 14.80 -27.31 -22.07
CA ALA A 310 15.88 -26.52 -21.48
C ALA A 310 16.52 -25.52 -22.49
N THR A 311 16.44 -25.81 -23.78
CA THR A 311 17.17 -25.04 -24.83
C THR A 311 16.28 -24.40 -25.86
N ASP A 312 15.12 -24.98 -26.17
CA ASP A 312 14.23 -24.55 -27.25
C ASP A 312 12.75 -24.65 -26.90
N TRP A 313 11.89 -24.22 -27.82
CA TRP A 313 10.44 -24.37 -27.83
C TRP A 313 10.03 -25.07 -29.10
N GLN A 314 9.13 -26.04 -29.02
CA GLN A 314 8.66 -26.79 -30.16
C GLN A 314 7.13 -26.64 -30.25
N VAL A 315 6.66 -26.13 -31.37
CA VAL A 315 5.24 -26.00 -31.68
C VAL A 315 4.86 -27.20 -32.55
N GLU A 316 3.87 -27.97 -32.10
CA GLU A 316 3.31 -29.08 -32.82
C GLU A 316 1.87 -28.72 -33.22
N ASP A 317 1.59 -28.67 -34.49
CA ASP A 317 0.29 -28.41 -35.08
C ASP A 317 0.03 -29.33 -36.29
N ASP A 318 -1.08 -29.12 -36.98
CA ASP A 318 -1.46 -29.93 -38.17
C ASP A 318 -0.46 -29.84 -39.33
N GLU A 319 0.41 -28.81 -39.34
CA GLU A 319 1.44 -28.60 -40.36
C GLU A 319 2.77 -29.29 -40.01
N GLY A 320 2.93 -29.75 -38.76
CA GLY A 320 4.11 -30.48 -38.29
C GLY A 320 4.77 -29.86 -37.05
N VAL A 321 6.04 -30.19 -36.82
CA VAL A 321 6.83 -29.70 -35.66
C VAL A 321 7.77 -28.62 -36.10
N ARG A 322 7.62 -27.43 -35.48
CA ARG A 322 8.52 -26.26 -35.70
C ARG A 322 9.28 -25.97 -34.42
N ARG A 323 10.59 -25.68 -34.56
CA ARG A 323 11.46 -25.39 -33.40
C ARG A 323 11.91 -23.94 -33.37
N TYR A 324 11.93 -23.36 -32.18
CA TYR A 324 12.32 -21.97 -31.93
C TYR A 324 13.41 -21.91 -30.86
N SER A 325 14.51 -21.25 -31.13
CA SER A 325 15.62 -21.09 -30.18
C SER A 325 15.42 -19.91 -29.22
N SER A 326 14.45 -19.03 -29.50
CA SER A 326 14.10 -17.91 -28.63
C SER A 326 12.60 -17.80 -28.41
N LEU A 327 12.21 -17.33 -27.22
CA LEU A 327 10.81 -17.03 -26.89
C LEU A 327 10.25 -15.90 -27.78
N THR A 328 11.11 -14.97 -28.21
CA THR A 328 10.73 -13.87 -29.10
C THR A 328 10.26 -14.38 -30.45
N ASP A 329 11.00 -15.32 -31.06
CA ASP A 329 10.65 -15.89 -32.35
C ASP A 329 9.34 -16.70 -32.25
N LEU A 330 9.18 -17.48 -31.17
CA LEU A 330 7.94 -18.21 -30.89
C LEU A 330 6.74 -17.24 -30.80
N VAL A 331 6.86 -16.18 -30.00
CA VAL A 331 5.80 -15.17 -29.81
C VAL A 331 5.44 -14.50 -31.14
N SER A 332 6.43 -14.17 -31.96
CA SER A 332 6.22 -13.49 -33.26
C SER A 332 5.42 -14.35 -34.25
N VAL A 333 5.48 -15.67 -34.13
CA VAL A 333 4.74 -16.59 -35.03
C VAL A 333 3.34 -16.88 -34.51
N LEU A 334 3.15 -16.85 -33.19
CA LEU A 334 1.85 -17.13 -32.57
C LEU A 334 0.98 -15.86 -32.43
N SER A 335 1.53 -14.67 -32.68
CA SER A 335 0.80 -13.38 -32.71
C SER A 335 -0.03 -13.28 -33.96
#